data_d78d5ba6f4b8a1a4c235fa0b26b41535
#
_entry.id   d78d5ba6f4b8a1a4c235fa0b26b41535
#
_cell.length_a   1.000
_cell.length_b   1.000
_cell.length_c   1.000
_cell.angle_alpha   90.00
_cell.angle_beta   90.00
_cell.angle_gamma   90.00
#
_symmetry.space_group_name_H-M   'P 1'
#
loop_
_entity.id
_entity.type
_entity.pdbx_description
1 polymer ?
#
loop_
_entity_poly.entity_id
_entity_poly.type
_entity_poly.pdbx_seq_one_letter_code
_entity_poly.pdbx_strand_id
1 'polypeptide(L)'
;FWVHQVELFDKRAEQAELQATLYKHFASTGIPNGLHCLSLRLTTEYTSSARARRELPSPDLIPHLVNNSFHHFILATDNILAASVVASSTVKNAKEPGNIVIHVITDRKTYAAMHAWFALHPLPPAVV
;
A
#
# COMPACT_ATOMS: atom_id res chain seq x y z
N PHE A 1 4.25 13.04 -37.70
CA PHE A 1 4.46 11.91 -36.79
C PHE A 1 4.86 12.37 -35.38
N TRP A 2 5.88 13.18 -35.24
CA TRP A 2 6.38 13.69 -33.96
C TRP A 2 5.38 14.61 -33.24
N VAL A 3 4.69 15.49 -33.97
CA VAL A 3 3.66 16.38 -33.40
C VAL A 3 2.53 15.59 -32.76
N HIS A 4 2.05 14.53 -33.41
CA HIS A 4 1.00 13.69 -32.88
C HIS A 4 1.42 12.90 -31.62
N GLN A 5 2.68 12.48 -31.55
CA GLN A 5 3.22 11.85 -30.33
C GLN A 5 3.32 12.85 -29.17
N VAL A 6 3.76 14.08 -29.43
CA VAL A 6 3.82 15.12 -28.41
C VAL A 6 2.43 15.42 -27.86
N GLU A 7 1.42 15.59 -28.71
CA GLU A 7 0.02 15.78 -28.27
C GLU A 7 -0.51 14.61 -27.43
N LEU A 8 -0.13 13.38 -27.75
CA LEU A 8 -0.51 12.21 -26.96
C LEU A 8 0.16 12.19 -25.59
N PHE A 9 1.42 12.61 -25.52
CA PHE A 9 2.13 12.73 -24.25
C PHE A 9 1.58 13.85 -23.38
N ASP A 10 1.26 15.00 -23.96
CA ASP A 10 0.64 16.11 -23.25
C ASP A 10 -0.72 15.72 -22.65
N LYS A 11 -1.57 15.07 -23.43
CA LYS A 11 -2.86 14.56 -22.93
C LYS A 11 -2.71 13.55 -21.80
N ARG A 12 -1.70 12.68 -21.87
CA ARG A 12 -1.42 11.71 -20.81
C ARG A 12 -0.89 12.40 -19.55
N ALA A 13 -0.05 13.42 -19.71
CA ALA A 13 0.45 14.22 -18.61
C ALA A 13 -0.68 14.98 -17.91
N GLU A 14 -1.56 15.64 -18.66
CA GLU A 14 -2.75 16.31 -18.12
C GLU A 14 -3.68 15.35 -17.38
N GLN A 15 -3.92 14.14 -17.91
CA GLN A 15 -4.73 13.12 -17.25
C GLN A 15 -4.08 12.61 -15.96
N ALA A 16 -2.76 12.42 -15.96
CA ALA A 16 -2.02 11.99 -14.78
C ALA A 16 -2.04 13.06 -13.68
N GLU A 17 -1.93 14.34 -14.06
CA GLU A 17 -1.99 15.47 -13.13
C GLU A 17 -3.38 15.65 -12.54
N LEU A 18 -4.43 15.48 -13.35
CA LEU A 18 -5.82 15.49 -12.89
C LEU A 18 -6.09 14.33 -11.92
N GLN A 19 -5.64 13.12 -12.24
CA GLN A 19 -5.76 11.98 -11.35
C GLN A 19 -5.00 12.20 -10.03
N ALA A 20 -3.79 12.72 -10.08
CA ALA A 20 -3.01 13.04 -8.89
C ALA A 20 -3.72 14.06 -7.99
N THR A 21 -4.34 15.07 -8.59
CA THR A 21 -5.12 16.09 -7.87
C THR A 21 -6.37 15.50 -7.23
N LEU A 22 -7.10 14.65 -7.95
CA LEU A 22 -8.27 13.95 -7.42
C LEU A 22 -7.91 13.02 -6.25
N TYR A 23 -6.84 12.24 -6.39
CA TYR A 23 -6.38 11.36 -5.30
C TYR A 23 -5.92 12.15 -4.07
N LYS A 24 -5.23 13.27 -4.26
CA LYS A 24 -4.86 14.17 -3.16
C LYS A 24 -6.10 14.74 -2.45
N HIS A 25 -7.11 15.15 -3.23
CA HIS A 25 -8.36 15.65 -2.66
C HIS A 25 -9.10 14.56 -1.88
N PHE A 26 -9.23 13.36 -2.43
CA PHE A 26 -9.85 12.25 -1.71
C PHE A 26 -9.07 11.86 -0.44
N ALA A 27 -7.75 11.83 -0.50
CA ALA A 27 -6.92 11.57 0.66
C ALA A 27 -7.12 12.63 1.76
N SER A 28 -7.25 13.91 1.39
CA SER A 28 -7.44 15.00 2.34
C SER A 28 -8.83 15.04 2.98
N THR A 29 -9.88 14.58 2.29
CA THR A 29 -11.27 14.65 2.77
C THR A 29 -11.77 13.37 3.43
N GLY A 30 -11.18 12.22 3.10
CA GLY A 30 -11.65 10.90 3.58
C GLY A 30 -10.86 10.30 4.73
N ILE A 31 -9.80 10.97 5.21
CA ILE A 31 -8.90 10.45 6.25
C ILE A 31 -9.04 11.30 7.51
N PRO A 32 -9.05 10.67 8.73
CA PRO A 32 -9.06 11.40 9.99
C PRO A 32 -7.92 12.43 10.06
N ASN A 33 -8.21 13.63 10.57
CA ASN A 33 -7.25 14.75 10.59
C ASN A 33 -5.90 14.40 11.23
N GLY A 34 -5.89 13.54 12.24
CA GLY A 34 -4.65 13.09 12.90
C GLY A 34 -3.73 12.22 12.02
N LEU A 35 -4.24 11.69 10.91
CA LEU A 35 -3.48 10.82 9.98
C LEU A 35 -3.15 11.51 8.65
N HIS A 36 -3.61 12.73 8.42
CA HIS A 36 -3.44 13.43 7.15
C HIS A 36 -1.98 13.55 6.73
N CYS A 37 -1.11 14.03 7.61
CA CYS A 37 0.30 14.23 7.32
C CYS A 37 1.00 12.90 6.97
N LEU A 38 0.71 11.85 7.71
CA LEU A 38 1.25 10.52 7.46
C LEU A 38 0.79 9.99 6.10
N SER A 39 -0.51 10.06 5.82
CA SER A 39 -1.09 9.57 4.56
C SER A 39 -0.59 10.34 3.35
N LEU A 40 -0.47 11.66 3.43
CA LEU A 40 0.10 12.48 2.36
C LEU A 40 1.56 12.14 2.11
N ARG A 41 2.35 11.98 3.15
CA ARG A 41 3.76 11.61 3.04
C ARG A 41 3.91 10.22 2.40
N LEU A 42 3.17 9.23 2.88
CA LEU A 42 3.22 7.87 2.33
C LEU A 42 2.73 7.80 0.88
N THR A 43 1.71 8.57 0.52
CA THR A 43 1.23 8.67 -0.86
C THR A 43 2.29 9.32 -1.76
N THR A 44 3.01 10.32 -1.25
CA THR A 44 4.14 10.92 -1.97
C THR A 44 5.28 9.91 -2.15
N GLU A 45 5.62 9.15 -1.12
CA GLU A 45 6.61 8.07 -1.22
C GLU A 45 6.18 7.01 -2.24
N TYR A 46 4.90 6.61 -2.23
CA TYR A 46 4.36 5.67 -3.21
C TYR A 46 4.53 6.16 -4.66
N THR A 47 4.33 7.44 -4.91
CA THR A 47 4.44 8.01 -6.26
C THR A 47 5.88 8.27 -6.71
N SER A 48 6.78 8.59 -5.79
CA SER A 48 8.16 9.01 -6.09
C SER A 48 9.21 7.91 -5.95
N SER A 49 8.95 6.89 -5.10
CA SER A 49 9.93 5.86 -4.76
C SER A 49 9.56 4.49 -5.32
N ALA A 50 10.45 3.89 -6.10
CA ALA A 50 10.29 2.52 -6.57
C ALA A 50 10.24 1.50 -5.41
N ARG A 51 10.95 1.79 -4.31
CA ARG A 51 10.95 0.95 -3.11
C ARG A 51 9.58 0.90 -2.44
N ALA A 52 8.87 2.02 -2.39
CA ALA A 52 7.54 2.11 -1.81
C ALA A 52 6.45 1.47 -2.70
N ARG A 53 6.73 1.30 -4.00
CA ARG A 53 5.83 0.66 -4.98
C ARG A 53 6.18 -0.78 -5.28
N ARG A 54 7.18 -1.35 -4.62
CA ARG A 54 7.52 -2.75 -4.89
C ARG A 54 6.31 -3.66 -4.69
N GLU A 55 6.28 -4.75 -5.42
CA GLU A 55 5.20 -5.74 -5.31
C GLU A 55 5.16 -6.34 -3.90
N LEU A 56 3.96 -6.46 -3.37
CA LEU A 56 3.66 -7.11 -2.10
C LEU A 56 2.60 -8.20 -2.30
N PRO A 57 2.89 -9.42 -1.87
CA PRO A 57 4.21 -9.91 -1.46
C PRO A 57 5.18 -10.04 -2.64
N SER A 58 6.47 -10.30 -2.34
CA SER A 58 7.45 -10.65 -3.38
C SER A 58 6.97 -11.86 -4.20
N PRO A 59 7.29 -11.96 -5.49
CA PRO A 59 6.79 -13.03 -6.37
C PRO A 59 7.04 -14.46 -5.86
N ASP A 60 8.13 -14.67 -5.16
CA ASP A 60 8.50 -15.95 -4.52
C ASP A 60 7.57 -16.33 -3.35
N LEU A 61 6.89 -15.38 -2.74
CA LEU A 61 5.97 -15.57 -1.61
C LEU A 61 4.50 -15.70 -2.04
N ILE A 62 4.18 -15.43 -3.30
CA ILE A 62 2.80 -15.54 -3.82
C ILE A 62 2.15 -16.91 -3.54
N PRO A 63 2.86 -18.06 -3.65
CA PRO A 63 2.26 -19.35 -3.33
C PRO A 63 1.75 -19.47 -1.88
N HIS A 64 2.30 -18.70 -0.94
CA HIS A 64 1.85 -18.70 0.45
C HIS A 64 0.44 -18.13 0.61
N LEU A 65 0.00 -17.25 -0.29
CA LEU A 65 -1.33 -16.61 -0.24
C LEU A 65 -2.49 -17.57 -0.37
N VAL A 66 -2.28 -18.72 -0.98
CA VAL A 66 -3.32 -19.76 -1.23
C VAL A 66 -3.06 -21.06 -0.47
N ASN A 67 -1.99 -21.13 0.29
CA ASN A 67 -1.61 -22.34 1.00
C ASN A 67 -2.26 -22.40 2.38
N ASN A 68 -3.21 -23.33 2.56
CA ASN A 68 -3.97 -23.51 3.80
C ASN A 68 -3.14 -24.02 4.99
N SER A 69 -1.87 -24.36 4.81
CA SER A 69 -0.98 -24.69 5.94
C SER A 69 -0.49 -23.46 6.69
N PHE A 70 -0.63 -22.27 6.11
CA PHE A 70 -0.32 -21.00 6.75
C PHE A 70 -1.53 -20.46 7.53
N HIS A 71 -1.25 -19.64 8.54
CA HIS A 71 -2.27 -18.93 9.29
C HIS A 71 -2.58 -17.60 8.59
N HIS A 72 -3.77 -17.52 8.00
CA HIS A 72 -4.23 -16.34 7.27
C HIS A 72 -5.01 -15.41 8.19
N PHE A 73 -4.54 -14.18 8.33
CA PHE A 73 -5.21 -13.11 9.04
C PHE A 73 -5.72 -12.06 8.05
N ILE A 74 -6.95 -11.61 8.23
CA ILE A 74 -7.56 -10.58 7.39
C ILE A 74 -7.74 -9.32 8.22
N LEU A 75 -7.14 -8.22 7.78
CA LEU A 75 -7.29 -6.89 8.37
C LEU A 75 -8.06 -6.00 7.40
N ALA A 76 -9.28 -5.61 7.77
CA ALA A 76 -10.07 -4.65 7.00
C ALA A 76 -10.05 -3.30 7.72
N THR A 77 -9.30 -2.34 7.20
CA THR A 77 -9.14 -1.01 7.82
C THR A 77 -8.58 0.01 6.86
N ASP A 78 -8.97 1.27 7.04
CA ASP A 78 -8.40 2.45 6.39
C ASP A 78 -7.32 3.15 7.27
N ASN A 79 -7.16 2.69 8.51
CA ASN A 79 -6.21 3.25 9.47
C ASN A 79 -4.85 2.53 9.40
N ILE A 80 -3.87 3.19 8.78
CA ILE A 80 -2.52 2.66 8.55
C ILE A 80 -1.81 2.33 9.87
N LEU A 81 -1.93 3.19 10.87
CA LEU A 81 -1.29 2.97 12.17
C LEU A 81 -1.90 1.77 12.89
N ALA A 82 -3.23 1.66 12.89
CA ALA A 82 -3.91 0.50 13.47
C ALA A 82 -3.49 -0.79 12.77
N ALA A 83 -3.47 -0.81 11.43
CA ALA A 83 -3.00 -1.95 10.65
C ALA A 83 -1.56 -2.33 11.01
N SER A 84 -0.67 -1.35 11.11
CA SER A 84 0.74 -1.57 11.42
C SER A 84 0.95 -2.17 12.81
N VAL A 85 0.22 -1.67 13.82
CA VAL A 85 0.29 -2.18 15.19
C VAL A 85 -0.24 -3.60 15.28
N VAL A 86 -1.40 -3.87 14.69
CA VAL A 86 -2.00 -5.22 14.69
C VAL A 86 -1.09 -6.21 13.98
N ALA A 87 -0.63 -5.88 12.76
CA ALA A 87 0.27 -6.75 12.00
C ALA A 87 1.57 -7.02 12.75
N SER A 88 2.22 -5.98 13.26
CA SER A 88 3.48 -6.11 14.02
C SER A 88 3.31 -6.91 15.30
N SER A 89 2.24 -6.69 16.06
CA SER A 89 1.98 -7.42 17.30
C SER A 89 1.65 -8.89 17.04
N THR A 90 0.89 -9.18 15.99
CA THR A 90 0.58 -10.56 15.57
C THR A 90 1.87 -11.32 15.25
N VAL A 91 2.73 -10.75 14.43
CA VAL A 91 4.00 -11.39 14.04
C VAL A 91 4.94 -11.57 15.24
N LYS A 92 5.06 -10.53 16.09
CA LYS A 92 5.97 -10.58 17.26
C LYS A 92 5.54 -11.58 18.32
N ASN A 93 4.25 -11.82 18.49
CA ASN A 93 3.73 -12.72 19.53
C ASN A 93 3.43 -14.13 19.00
N ALA A 94 3.63 -14.39 17.73
CA ALA A 94 3.43 -15.69 17.14
C ALA A 94 4.54 -16.66 17.53
N LYS A 95 4.17 -17.93 17.78
CA LYS A 95 5.16 -19.00 18.00
C LYS A 95 5.95 -19.30 16.74
N GLU A 96 5.28 -19.25 15.59
CA GLU A 96 5.85 -19.53 14.27
C GLU A 96 5.54 -18.38 13.30
N PRO A 97 6.27 -17.26 13.40
CA PRO A 97 5.96 -16.07 12.59
C PRO A 97 6.14 -16.30 11.07
N GLY A 98 6.93 -17.29 10.66
CA GLY A 98 7.08 -17.69 9.25
C GLY A 98 5.83 -18.31 8.64
N ASN A 99 4.88 -18.79 9.46
CA ASN A 99 3.63 -19.39 9.02
C ASN A 99 2.46 -18.39 8.99
N ILE A 100 2.74 -17.09 9.09
CA ILE A 100 1.73 -16.05 9.10
C ILE A 100 1.63 -15.38 7.74
N VAL A 101 0.40 -15.26 7.26
CA VAL A 101 0.03 -14.47 6.08
C VAL A 101 -1.01 -13.44 6.49
N ILE A 102 -0.74 -12.16 6.23
CA ILE A 102 -1.64 -11.07 6.57
C ILE A 102 -2.20 -10.46 5.29
N HIS A 103 -3.51 -10.52 5.12
CA HIS A 103 -4.22 -9.88 4.03
C HIS A 103 -4.79 -8.54 4.51
N VAL A 104 -4.29 -7.44 3.98
CA VAL A 104 -4.78 -6.10 4.32
C VAL A 104 -5.79 -5.65 3.27
N ILE A 105 -7.01 -5.43 3.70
CA ILE A 105 -8.09 -4.88 2.87
C ILE A 105 -8.31 -3.44 3.28
N THR A 106 -8.14 -2.54 2.35
CA THR A 106 -8.33 -1.11 2.57
C THR A 106 -9.14 -0.49 1.43
N ASP A 107 -9.57 0.75 1.62
CA ASP A 107 -10.28 1.47 0.58
C ASP A 107 -9.32 2.01 -0.50
N ARG A 108 -9.89 2.45 -1.62
CA ARG A 108 -9.13 2.98 -2.75
C ARG A 108 -8.34 4.25 -2.39
N LYS A 109 -8.82 5.03 -1.41
CA LYS A 109 -8.21 6.31 -1.00
C LYS A 109 -6.94 6.09 -0.19
N THR A 110 -6.92 5.06 0.64
CA THR A 110 -5.80 4.75 1.54
C THR A 110 -4.85 3.69 0.98
N TYR A 111 -5.21 3.05 -0.14
CA TYR A 111 -4.41 1.97 -0.74
C TYR A 111 -2.94 2.36 -0.95
N ALA A 112 -2.67 3.50 -1.61
CA ALA A 112 -1.30 3.91 -1.91
C ALA A 112 -0.45 4.11 -0.64
N ALA A 113 -1.03 4.73 0.37
CA ALA A 113 -0.36 4.97 1.65
C ALA A 113 -0.17 3.67 2.45
N MET A 114 -1.18 2.78 2.47
CA MET A 114 -1.11 1.48 3.13
C MET A 114 -0.05 0.59 2.48
N HIS A 115 -0.05 0.50 1.14
CA HIS A 115 0.95 -0.24 0.38
C HIS A 115 2.37 0.29 0.64
N ALA A 116 2.57 1.61 0.56
CA ALA A 116 3.86 2.23 0.84
C ALA A 116 4.36 1.91 2.25
N TRP A 117 3.47 1.93 3.25
CA TRP A 117 3.84 1.58 4.62
C TRP A 117 4.43 0.17 4.70
N PHE A 118 3.72 -0.85 4.24
CA PHE A 118 4.18 -2.24 4.33
C PHE A 118 5.36 -2.54 3.38
N ALA A 119 5.47 -1.83 2.26
CA ALA A 119 6.64 -1.93 1.40
C ALA A 119 7.91 -1.37 2.06
N LEU A 120 7.79 -0.28 2.82
CA LEU A 120 8.91 0.36 3.52
C LEU A 120 9.24 -0.31 4.87
N HIS A 121 8.23 -0.91 5.51
CA HIS A 121 8.33 -1.55 6.82
C HIS A 121 7.86 -3.02 6.74
N PRO A 122 8.64 -3.89 6.08
CA PRO A 122 8.31 -5.31 5.98
C PRO A 122 8.36 -5.99 7.35
N LEU A 123 7.59 -7.06 7.50
CA LEU A 123 7.49 -7.86 8.73
C LEU A 123 8.02 -9.29 8.53
N PRO A 124 9.29 -9.48 8.12
CA PRO A 124 9.80 -10.82 7.94
C PRO A 124 9.82 -11.59 9.28
N PRO A 125 9.60 -12.91 9.26
CA PRO A 125 9.39 -13.78 8.10
C PRO A 125 7.93 -13.90 7.65
N ALA A 126 7.00 -13.16 8.25
CA ALA A 126 5.59 -13.15 7.84
C ALA A 126 5.40 -12.50 6.46
N VAL A 127 4.34 -12.92 5.77
CA VAL A 127 3.92 -12.38 4.47
C VAL A 127 2.80 -11.36 4.68
N VAL A 128 2.92 -10.17 4.07
CA VAL A 128 1.89 -9.12 4.08
C VAL A 128 1.58 -8.70 2.65
#